data_2d23faf045a1399d11699070fc9dae7e
#
_entry.id   2d23faf045a1399d11699070fc9dae7e
#
_cell.length_a   1.000
_cell.length_b   1.000
_cell.length_c   1.000
_cell.angle_alpha   90.00
_cell.angle_beta   90.00
_cell.angle_gamma   90.00
#
_symmetry.space_group_name_H-M   'P 1'
#
loop_
_entity.id
_entity.type
_entity.pdbx_description
1 polymer ?
#
loop_
_entity_poly.entity_id
_entity_poly.type
_entity_poly.pdbx_seq_one_letter_code
_entity_poly.pdbx_strand_id
1 'polypeptide(L)'
;MLTFYFAPGSSSMAPHIALHETGASFEGKPLSLAKKDTRTPAFLAMNPAGKVPVMLVDGRILTEVAGILFYLARSYPAAGLLPQGDIEAEAQVISWMSYIASTIHPARRQGLEHAREVYAVADGRLGNKDWAVGTRCSIADIHLFRLYWRFRGSLTPEPGEFPNLEAHYARMMARPAVQRTIEIETKIGYDLPA
;
A
#
# COMPACT_ATOMS: atom_id res chain seq x y z
N MET A 1 19.67 7.76 -6.44
CA MET A 1 19.43 6.31 -6.52
C MET A 1 18.44 5.91 -5.42
N LEU A 2 17.43 5.08 -5.75
CA LEU A 2 16.46 4.58 -4.77
C LEU A 2 16.86 3.17 -4.32
N THR A 3 16.88 2.93 -2.98
CA THR A 3 16.99 1.57 -2.42
C THR A 3 15.75 1.32 -1.57
N PHE A 4 15.06 0.21 -1.81
CA PHE A 4 13.77 -0.09 -1.20
C PHE A 4 13.80 -1.38 -0.39
N TYR A 5 13.65 -1.27 0.92
CA TYR A 5 13.56 -2.40 1.85
C TYR A 5 12.10 -2.78 2.07
N PHE A 6 11.76 -4.03 1.81
CA PHE A 6 10.39 -4.51 1.85
C PHE A 6 10.29 -5.96 2.37
N ALA A 7 9.15 -6.33 2.88
CA ALA A 7 8.81 -7.72 3.17
C ALA A 7 7.59 -8.12 2.33
N PRO A 8 7.65 -9.19 1.53
CA PRO A 8 6.59 -9.59 0.63
C PRO A 8 5.22 -9.67 1.31
N GLY A 9 4.18 -9.10 0.68
CA GLY A 9 2.80 -9.06 1.18
C GLY A 9 2.55 -8.14 2.39
N SER A 10 3.59 -7.52 2.98
CA SER A 10 3.43 -6.55 4.07
C SER A 10 2.92 -5.20 3.56
N SER A 11 2.80 -4.20 4.42
CA SER A 11 2.43 -2.84 4.00
C SER A 11 3.37 -2.22 2.96
N SER A 12 4.58 -2.75 2.85
CA SER A 12 5.56 -2.35 1.83
C SER A 12 5.14 -2.69 0.38
N MET A 13 4.19 -3.61 0.17
CA MET A 13 3.65 -3.90 -1.17
C MET A 13 3.06 -2.64 -1.83
N ALA A 14 2.45 -1.74 -1.07
CA ALA A 14 1.88 -0.52 -1.66
C ALA A 14 2.97 0.39 -2.29
N PRO A 15 4.04 0.80 -1.60
CA PRO A 15 5.15 1.50 -2.25
C PRO A 15 5.84 0.68 -3.36
N HIS A 16 5.89 -0.65 -3.26
CA HIS A 16 6.46 -1.50 -4.31
C HIS A 16 5.65 -1.40 -5.61
N ILE A 17 4.31 -1.42 -5.50
CA ILE A 17 3.42 -1.15 -6.65
C ILE A 17 3.68 0.25 -7.22
N ALA A 18 3.77 1.27 -6.35
CA ALA A 18 4.00 2.65 -6.80
C ALA A 18 5.35 2.82 -7.51
N LEU A 19 6.41 2.13 -7.09
CA LEU A 19 7.70 2.11 -7.77
C LEU A 19 7.56 1.58 -9.21
N HIS A 20 6.77 0.53 -9.42
CA HIS A 20 6.49 0.00 -10.75
C HIS A 20 5.55 0.91 -11.56
N GLU A 21 4.55 1.53 -10.95
CA GLU A 21 3.65 2.50 -11.62
C GLU A 21 4.40 3.73 -12.11
N THR A 22 5.38 4.19 -11.34
CA THR A 22 6.17 5.37 -11.70
C THR A 22 7.28 5.07 -12.72
N GLY A 23 7.60 3.80 -12.96
CA GLY A 23 8.77 3.42 -13.76
C GLY A 23 10.10 3.80 -13.11
N ALA A 24 10.11 4.08 -11.81
CA ALA A 24 11.32 4.44 -11.09
C ALA A 24 12.36 3.30 -11.11
N SER A 25 13.62 3.65 -11.35
CA SER A 25 14.72 2.71 -11.17
C SER A 25 15.06 2.61 -9.68
N PHE A 26 15.06 1.40 -9.13
CA PHE A 26 15.37 1.16 -7.72
C PHE A 26 16.06 -0.18 -7.49
N GLU A 27 16.81 -0.27 -6.41
CA GLU A 27 17.34 -1.52 -5.88
C GLU A 27 16.38 -2.06 -4.80
N GLY A 28 15.81 -3.25 -5.04
CA GLY A 28 14.94 -3.93 -4.06
C GLY A 28 15.73 -4.78 -3.07
N LYS A 29 15.47 -4.62 -1.78
CA LYS A 29 16.07 -5.38 -0.67
C LYS A 29 14.96 -6.13 0.08
N PRO A 30 14.63 -7.37 -0.30
CA PRO A 30 13.64 -8.15 0.41
C PRO A 30 14.16 -8.57 1.80
N LEU A 31 13.25 -8.57 2.77
CA LEU A 31 13.50 -8.94 4.16
C LEU A 31 12.48 -10.00 4.60
N SER A 32 12.93 -10.96 5.41
CA SER A 32 12.06 -11.94 6.07
C SER A 32 11.66 -11.46 7.46
N LEU A 33 10.35 -11.39 7.71
CA LEU A 33 9.82 -11.08 9.03
C LEU A 33 9.99 -12.26 10.00
N ALA A 34 9.88 -13.51 9.52
CA ALA A 34 10.10 -14.71 10.33
C ALA A 34 11.56 -14.84 10.79
N LYS A 35 12.52 -14.49 9.92
CA LYS A 35 13.94 -14.44 10.27
C LYS A 35 14.31 -13.23 11.13
N LYS A 36 13.35 -12.34 11.39
CA LYS A 36 13.54 -11.09 12.15
C LYS A 36 14.57 -10.13 11.54
N ASP A 37 14.70 -10.10 10.21
CA ASP A 37 15.65 -9.23 9.51
C ASP A 37 15.46 -7.74 9.88
N THR A 38 14.21 -7.34 10.17
CA THR A 38 13.89 -5.98 10.63
C THR A 38 14.32 -5.69 12.09
N ARG A 39 14.88 -6.67 12.79
CA ARG A 39 15.38 -6.53 14.16
C ARG A 39 16.90 -6.56 14.25
N THR A 40 17.59 -6.63 13.14
CA THR A 40 19.04 -6.52 13.09
C THR A 40 19.49 -5.11 13.48
N PRO A 41 20.67 -4.96 14.14
CA PRO A 41 21.21 -3.64 14.49
C PRO A 41 21.29 -2.69 13.29
N ALA A 42 21.72 -3.22 12.12
CA ALA A 42 21.82 -2.45 10.89
C ALA A 42 20.46 -1.90 10.42
N PHE A 43 19.41 -2.71 10.47
CA PHE A 43 18.08 -2.25 10.09
C PHE A 43 17.47 -1.29 11.12
N LEU A 44 17.65 -1.56 12.41
CA LEU A 44 17.18 -0.69 13.48
C LEU A 44 17.86 0.70 13.47
N ALA A 45 19.09 0.79 12.98
CA ALA A 45 19.75 2.07 12.75
C ALA A 45 19.07 2.91 11.65
N MET A 46 18.44 2.26 10.66
CA MET A 46 17.63 2.94 9.64
C MET A 46 16.21 3.23 10.11
N ASN A 47 15.58 2.27 10.77
CA ASN A 47 14.22 2.42 11.31
C ASN A 47 14.11 1.82 12.71
N PRO A 48 14.21 2.62 13.77
CA PRO A 48 14.13 2.14 15.15
C PRO A 48 12.83 1.41 15.50
N ALA A 49 11.73 1.67 14.75
CA ALA A 49 10.47 0.92 14.91
C ALA A 49 10.58 -0.54 14.43
N GLY A 50 11.63 -0.90 13.68
CA GLY A 50 11.83 -2.24 13.14
C GLY A 50 10.70 -2.66 12.19
N LYS A 51 10.25 -1.73 11.33
CA LYS A 51 9.14 -1.95 10.40
C LYS A 51 9.56 -1.62 8.97
N VAL A 52 8.97 -2.33 8.02
CA VAL A 52 9.00 -1.98 6.60
C VAL A 52 7.70 -1.24 6.22
N PRO A 53 7.71 -0.41 5.17
CA PRO A 53 8.82 -0.12 4.25
C PRO A 53 9.85 0.86 4.82
N VAL A 54 11.08 0.75 4.28
CA VAL A 54 12.09 1.81 4.35
C VAL A 54 12.57 2.08 2.93
N MET A 55 12.68 3.33 2.54
CA MET A 55 13.27 3.74 1.27
C MET A 55 14.45 4.68 1.51
N LEU A 56 15.56 4.40 0.86
CA LEU A 56 16.68 5.34 0.81
C LEU A 56 16.60 6.15 -0.48
N VAL A 57 16.65 7.46 -0.34
CA VAL A 57 16.70 8.41 -1.45
C VAL A 57 18.08 9.05 -1.42
N ASP A 58 18.98 8.63 -2.29
CA ASP A 58 20.38 9.06 -2.27
C ASP A 58 21.00 8.95 -0.87
N GLY A 59 20.75 7.81 -0.19
CA GLY A 59 21.24 7.54 1.15
C GLY A 59 20.39 8.15 2.28
N ARG A 60 19.46 9.06 2.00
CA ARG A 60 18.57 9.64 3.02
C ARG A 60 17.39 8.73 3.28
N ILE A 61 17.13 8.46 4.54
CA ILE A 61 16.08 7.54 4.98
C ILE A 61 14.70 8.20 4.87
N LEU A 62 13.76 7.49 4.25
CA LEU A 62 12.33 7.80 4.26
C LEU A 62 11.55 6.56 4.71
N THR A 63 10.69 6.73 5.69
CA THR A 63 9.84 5.68 6.27
C THR A 63 8.37 6.04 6.09
N GLU A 64 7.49 5.14 6.54
CA GLU A 64 6.02 5.20 6.44
C GLU A 64 5.48 5.11 5.02
N VAL A 65 4.48 4.23 4.87
CA VAL A 65 3.84 3.96 3.56
C VAL A 65 3.34 5.25 2.90
N ALA A 66 2.63 6.09 3.67
CA ALA A 66 2.05 7.32 3.13
C ALA A 66 3.13 8.31 2.67
N GLY A 67 4.21 8.46 3.45
CA GLY A 67 5.33 9.33 3.09
C GLY A 67 6.05 8.88 1.82
N ILE A 68 6.31 7.58 1.71
CA ILE A 68 6.98 7.02 0.52
C ILE A 68 6.09 7.12 -0.71
N LEU A 69 4.81 6.80 -0.61
CA LEU A 69 3.83 6.93 -1.70
C LEU A 69 3.71 8.38 -2.17
N PHE A 70 3.62 9.33 -1.24
CA PHE A 70 3.57 10.75 -1.56
C PHE A 70 4.86 11.22 -2.26
N TYR A 71 6.03 10.81 -1.74
CA TYR A 71 7.30 11.13 -2.37
C TYR A 71 7.37 10.64 -3.83
N LEU A 72 6.99 9.37 -4.07
CA LEU A 72 6.99 8.79 -5.42
C LEU A 72 6.03 9.52 -6.36
N ALA A 73 4.80 9.80 -5.91
CA ALA A 73 3.82 10.52 -6.72
C ALA A 73 4.27 11.93 -7.11
N ARG A 74 4.96 12.63 -6.20
CA ARG A 74 5.48 13.99 -6.43
C ARG A 74 6.76 14.00 -7.26
N SER A 75 7.63 13.00 -7.08
CA SER A 75 8.90 12.90 -7.82
C SER A 75 8.71 12.41 -9.25
N TYR A 76 7.62 11.70 -9.52
CA TYR A 76 7.29 11.13 -10.83
C TYR A 76 5.89 11.56 -11.30
N PRO A 77 5.68 12.87 -11.54
CA PRO A 77 4.34 13.42 -11.80
C PRO A 77 3.68 12.86 -13.06
N ALA A 78 4.47 12.41 -14.04
CA ALA A 78 3.96 11.78 -15.26
C ALA A 78 3.15 10.49 -15.01
N ALA A 79 3.39 9.79 -13.89
CA ALA A 79 2.61 8.62 -13.50
C ALA A 79 1.16 8.96 -13.10
N GLY A 80 0.88 10.22 -12.76
CA GLY A 80 -0.47 10.70 -12.44
C GLY A 80 -1.07 10.11 -11.16
N LEU A 81 -0.22 9.68 -10.21
CA LEU A 81 -0.64 9.04 -8.96
C LEU A 81 -1.11 10.03 -7.87
N LEU A 82 -1.04 11.32 -8.15
CA LEU A 82 -1.59 12.37 -7.28
C LEU A 82 -2.24 13.42 -8.19
N PRO A 83 -3.44 13.91 -7.86
CA PRO A 83 -4.02 15.05 -8.55
C PRO A 83 -3.06 16.24 -8.53
N GLN A 84 -3.00 16.99 -9.63
CA GLN A 84 -2.14 18.16 -9.75
C GLN A 84 -2.97 19.40 -10.04
N GLY A 85 -2.72 20.48 -9.29
CA GLY A 85 -3.40 21.75 -9.49
C GLY A 85 -4.83 21.80 -8.94
N ASP A 86 -5.27 20.76 -8.23
CA ASP A 86 -6.55 20.67 -7.53
C ASP A 86 -6.28 20.35 -6.06
N ILE A 87 -6.23 21.39 -5.24
CA ILE A 87 -5.90 21.25 -3.81
C ILE A 87 -6.95 20.44 -3.03
N GLU A 88 -8.21 20.52 -3.45
CA GLU A 88 -9.28 19.75 -2.81
C GLU A 88 -9.10 18.26 -3.11
N ALA A 89 -8.85 17.89 -4.35
CA ALA A 89 -8.57 16.51 -4.73
C ALA A 89 -7.29 15.98 -4.06
N GLU A 90 -6.23 16.77 -3.98
CA GLU A 90 -5.02 16.40 -3.22
C GLU A 90 -5.35 16.17 -1.73
N ALA A 91 -6.14 17.06 -1.11
CA ALA A 91 -6.57 16.91 0.29
C ALA A 91 -7.43 15.64 0.50
N GLN A 92 -8.30 15.29 -0.47
CA GLN A 92 -9.07 14.04 -0.42
C GLN A 92 -8.17 12.80 -0.50
N VAL A 93 -7.12 12.82 -1.31
CA VAL A 93 -6.13 11.73 -1.33
C VAL A 93 -5.45 11.61 0.04
N ILE A 94 -5.00 12.69 0.64
CA ILE A 94 -4.39 12.69 1.99
C ILE A 94 -5.38 12.20 3.05
N SER A 95 -6.65 12.60 2.96
CA SER A 95 -7.72 12.12 3.85
C SER A 95 -7.89 10.60 3.75
N TRP A 96 -7.86 10.02 2.54
CA TRP A 96 -7.86 8.58 2.35
C TRP A 96 -6.61 7.93 2.96
N MET A 97 -5.42 8.46 2.67
CA MET A 97 -4.15 7.94 3.20
C MET A 97 -4.14 7.90 4.72
N SER A 98 -4.64 8.97 5.36
CA SER A 98 -4.78 9.05 6.81
C SER A 98 -5.77 8.00 7.34
N TYR A 99 -6.96 7.90 6.76
CA TYR A 99 -7.97 6.91 7.14
C TYR A 99 -7.46 5.47 6.99
N ILE A 100 -6.77 5.17 5.89
CA ILE A 100 -6.19 3.85 5.65
C ILE A 100 -5.14 3.53 6.74
N ALA A 101 -4.25 4.45 7.05
CA ALA A 101 -3.18 4.22 8.00
C ALA A 101 -3.68 4.11 9.46
N SER A 102 -4.62 4.98 9.85
CA SER A 102 -5.09 5.08 11.24
C SER A 102 -6.25 4.16 11.58
N THR A 103 -7.05 3.77 10.60
CA THR A 103 -8.30 3.03 10.83
C THR A 103 -8.31 1.66 10.16
N ILE A 104 -8.13 1.58 8.83
CA ILE A 104 -8.19 0.30 8.13
C ILE A 104 -7.02 -0.61 8.51
N HIS A 105 -5.81 -0.09 8.53
CA HIS A 105 -4.62 -0.90 8.81
C HIS A 105 -4.63 -1.58 10.20
N PRO A 106 -4.98 -0.90 11.30
CA PRO A 106 -5.05 -1.53 12.62
C PRO A 106 -6.31 -2.36 12.87
N ALA A 107 -7.35 -2.25 12.04
CA ALA A 107 -8.66 -2.86 12.30
C ALA A 107 -8.59 -4.37 12.59
N ARG A 108 -7.79 -5.13 11.85
CA ARG A 108 -7.62 -6.58 12.07
C ARG A 108 -7.14 -6.94 13.48
N ARG A 109 -6.34 -6.10 14.11
CA ARG A 109 -5.83 -6.33 15.47
C ARG A 109 -6.92 -6.22 16.53
N GLN A 110 -8.05 -5.58 16.20
CA GLN A 110 -9.20 -5.41 17.07
C GLN A 110 -10.26 -6.51 16.87
N GLY A 111 -9.99 -7.49 16.02
CA GLY A 111 -10.87 -8.62 15.73
C GLY A 111 -11.50 -8.56 14.34
N LEU A 112 -12.07 -9.71 13.93
CA LEU A 112 -12.63 -9.87 12.58
C LEU A 112 -13.91 -9.05 12.37
N GLU A 113 -14.77 -9.02 13.35
CA GLU A 113 -16.04 -8.27 13.32
C GLU A 113 -15.77 -6.78 13.14
N HIS A 114 -14.90 -6.21 13.98
CA HIS A 114 -14.49 -4.82 13.84
C HIS A 114 -13.83 -4.54 12.48
N ALA A 115 -12.99 -5.45 11.98
CA ALA A 115 -12.39 -5.30 10.65
C ALA A 115 -13.47 -5.24 9.56
N ARG A 116 -14.51 -6.09 9.61
CA ARG A 116 -15.63 -6.06 8.66
C ARG A 116 -16.38 -4.75 8.71
N GLU A 117 -16.68 -4.23 9.89
CA GLU A 117 -17.31 -2.91 10.05
C GLU A 117 -16.49 -1.79 9.40
N VAL A 118 -15.18 -1.78 9.64
CA VAL A 118 -14.27 -0.77 9.06
C VAL A 118 -14.20 -0.89 7.54
N TYR A 119 -14.18 -2.12 6.99
CA TYR A 119 -14.19 -2.32 5.53
C TYR A 119 -15.55 -1.97 4.92
N ALA A 120 -16.67 -2.17 5.62
CA ALA A 120 -17.99 -1.70 5.17
C ALA A 120 -18.04 -0.16 5.05
N VAL A 121 -17.44 0.55 6.02
CA VAL A 121 -17.29 2.02 5.93
C VAL A 121 -16.40 2.41 4.76
N ALA A 122 -15.30 1.68 4.52
CA ALA A 122 -14.42 1.94 3.37
C ALA A 122 -15.13 1.68 2.04
N ASP A 123 -15.92 0.61 1.94
CA ASP A 123 -16.75 0.28 0.77
C ASP A 123 -17.76 1.40 0.46
N GLY A 124 -18.50 1.85 1.49
CA GLY A 124 -19.44 2.96 1.36
C GLY A 124 -18.75 4.29 0.98
N ARG A 125 -17.57 4.57 1.55
CA ARG A 125 -16.79 5.77 1.22
C ARG A 125 -16.26 5.76 -0.23
N LEU A 126 -15.86 4.59 -0.73
CA LEU A 126 -15.48 4.42 -2.13
C LEU A 126 -16.71 4.61 -3.03
N GLY A 127 -17.85 4.02 -2.65
CA GLY A 127 -19.09 4.07 -3.41
C GLY A 127 -18.90 3.45 -4.80
N ASN A 128 -19.75 3.82 -5.74
CA ASN A 128 -19.71 3.34 -7.12
C ASN A 128 -18.64 4.01 -7.99
N LYS A 129 -17.66 4.67 -7.40
CA LYS A 129 -16.57 5.33 -8.13
C LYS A 129 -15.51 4.32 -8.55
N ASP A 130 -14.88 4.56 -9.67
CA ASP A 130 -13.78 3.73 -10.15
C ASP A 130 -12.55 3.83 -9.24
N TRP A 131 -12.29 5.03 -8.71
CA TRP A 131 -11.12 5.37 -7.91
C TRP A 131 -11.52 6.14 -6.65
N ALA A 132 -10.67 6.06 -5.65
CA ALA A 132 -10.90 6.72 -4.35
C ALA A 132 -11.09 8.23 -4.49
N VAL A 133 -10.36 8.87 -5.42
CA VAL A 133 -10.46 10.30 -5.71
C VAL A 133 -10.33 10.54 -7.20
N GLY A 134 -11.23 11.37 -7.76
CA GLY A 134 -11.19 11.76 -9.16
C GLY A 134 -11.43 10.60 -10.14
N THR A 135 -10.82 10.69 -11.32
CA THR A 135 -11.05 9.78 -12.45
C THR A 135 -9.86 8.88 -12.78
N ARG A 136 -8.79 8.92 -11.96
CA ARG A 136 -7.56 8.16 -12.17
C ARG A 136 -7.11 7.48 -10.88
N CYS A 137 -6.40 6.36 -11.03
CA CYS A 137 -5.73 5.69 -9.93
C CYS A 137 -4.74 6.65 -9.24
N SER A 138 -4.79 6.69 -7.92
CA SER A 138 -3.92 7.50 -7.07
C SER A 138 -3.18 6.64 -6.03
N ILE A 139 -2.31 7.26 -5.26
CA ILE A 139 -1.64 6.61 -4.13
C ILE A 139 -2.62 6.09 -3.08
N ALA A 140 -3.81 6.70 -2.97
CA ALA A 140 -4.86 6.23 -2.07
C ALA A 140 -5.39 4.86 -2.52
N ASP A 141 -5.60 4.68 -3.83
CA ASP A 141 -6.06 3.42 -4.41
C ASP A 141 -5.04 2.30 -4.22
N ILE A 142 -3.77 2.59 -4.44
CA ILE A 142 -2.69 1.63 -4.24
C ILE A 142 -2.61 1.19 -2.77
N HIS A 143 -2.74 2.13 -1.83
CA HIS A 143 -2.70 1.82 -0.40
C HIS A 143 -3.94 1.05 0.05
N LEU A 144 -5.13 1.44 -0.39
CA LEU A 144 -6.39 0.74 -0.12
C LEU A 144 -6.36 -0.68 -0.68
N PHE A 145 -5.96 -0.83 -1.95
CA PHE A 145 -5.84 -2.13 -2.61
C PHE A 145 -4.98 -3.10 -1.79
N ARG A 146 -3.80 -2.68 -1.36
CA ARG A 146 -2.91 -3.57 -0.59
C ARG A 146 -3.58 -4.08 0.69
N LEU A 147 -4.31 -3.23 1.41
CA LEU A 147 -4.97 -3.65 2.64
C LEU A 147 -6.16 -4.56 2.35
N TYR A 148 -6.96 -4.26 1.33
CA TYR A 148 -8.07 -5.11 0.93
C TYR A 148 -7.59 -6.45 0.36
N TRP A 149 -6.52 -6.47 -0.43
CA TRP A 149 -5.85 -7.69 -0.90
C TRP A 149 -5.49 -8.62 0.27
N ARG A 150 -4.88 -8.06 1.32
CA ARG A 150 -4.53 -8.81 2.52
C ARG A 150 -5.76 -9.30 3.29
N PHE A 151 -6.76 -8.44 3.45
CA PHE A 151 -8.01 -8.77 4.11
C PHE A 151 -8.75 -9.87 3.36
N ARG A 152 -8.94 -9.69 2.07
CA ARG A 152 -9.61 -10.64 1.19
C ARG A 152 -8.98 -12.03 1.23
N GLY A 153 -7.67 -12.10 1.20
CA GLY A 153 -6.92 -13.37 1.25
C GLY A 153 -6.98 -14.10 2.60
N SER A 154 -7.28 -13.39 3.70
CA SER A 154 -7.26 -13.96 5.04
C SER A 154 -8.64 -14.09 5.70
N LEU A 155 -9.62 -13.31 5.30
CA LEU A 155 -10.95 -13.23 5.93
C LEU A 155 -12.08 -13.57 4.97
N THR A 156 -11.79 -13.86 3.71
CA THR A 156 -12.74 -14.32 2.69
C THR A 156 -14.12 -13.65 2.83
N PRO A 157 -14.28 -12.38 2.39
CA PRO A 157 -15.58 -11.72 2.47
C PRO A 157 -16.63 -12.52 1.68
N GLU A 158 -17.86 -12.50 2.17
CA GLU A 158 -18.98 -13.13 1.49
C GLU A 158 -19.25 -12.45 0.14
N PRO A 159 -19.76 -13.19 -0.85
CA PRO A 159 -20.14 -12.61 -2.13
C PRO A 159 -21.11 -11.43 -1.95
N GLY A 160 -20.72 -10.25 -2.44
CA GLY A 160 -21.54 -9.05 -2.34
C GLY A 160 -21.44 -8.29 -1.01
N GLU A 161 -20.61 -8.72 -0.07
CA GLU A 161 -20.41 -8.03 1.20
C GLU A 161 -19.79 -6.64 1.02
N PHE A 162 -18.82 -6.49 0.11
CA PHE A 162 -18.14 -5.23 -0.19
C PHE A 162 -18.07 -4.99 -1.70
N PRO A 163 -19.19 -4.70 -2.36
CA PRO A 163 -19.27 -4.69 -3.83
C PRO A 163 -18.36 -3.64 -4.48
N ASN A 164 -18.20 -2.48 -3.86
CA ASN A 164 -17.38 -1.40 -4.38
C ASN A 164 -15.88 -1.72 -4.23
N LEU A 165 -15.49 -2.30 -3.09
CA LEU A 165 -14.10 -2.75 -2.86
C LEU A 165 -13.75 -3.93 -3.77
N GLU A 166 -14.66 -4.87 -4.04
CA GLU A 166 -14.44 -5.96 -4.99
C GLU A 166 -14.25 -5.44 -6.41
N ALA A 167 -15.08 -4.47 -6.84
CA ALA A 167 -14.92 -3.84 -8.14
C ALA A 167 -13.59 -3.06 -8.25
N HIS A 168 -13.21 -2.33 -7.22
CA HIS A 168 -11.94 -1.64 -7.13
C HIS A 168 -10.76 -2.63 -7.13
N TYR A 169 -10.86 -3.70 -6.36
CA TYR A 169 -9.86 -4.77 -6.32
C TYR A 169 -9.63 -5.36 -7.72
N ALA A 170 -10.69 -5.69 -8.44
CA ALA A 170 -10.58 -6.22 -9.81
C ALA A 170 -9.86 -5.25 -10.75
N ARG A 171 -10.18 -3.95 -10.68
CA ARG A 171 -9.49 -2.90 -11.47
C ARG A 171 -8.01 -2.82 -11.11
N MET A 172 -7.68 -2.86 -9.83
CA MET A 172 -6.28 -2.82 -9.38
C MET A 172 -5.51 -4.07 -9.82
N MET A 173 -6.10 -5.27 -9.71
CA MET A 173 -5.49 -6.52 -10.17
C MET A 173 -5.19 -6.54 -11.67
N ALA A 174 -5.95 -5.80 -12.48
CA ALA A 174 -5.71 -5.68 -13.92
C ALA A 174 -4.51 -4.76 -14.26
N ARG A 175 -3.95 -4.04 -13.31
CA ARG A 175 -2.82 -3.11 -13.55
C ARG A 175 -1.50 -3.88 -13.68
N PRO A 176 -0.70 -3.61 -14.73
CA PRO A 176 0.59 -4.30 -14.92
C PRO A 176 1.55 -4.17 -13.73
N ALA A 177 1.59 -3.00 -13.09
CA ALA A 177 2.44 -2.76 -11.93
C ALA A 177 2.05 -3.62 -10.72
N VAL A 178 0.74 -3.83 -10.51
CA VAL A 178 0.22 -4.71 -9.46
C VAL A 178 0.61 -6.15 -9.75
N GLN A 179 0.36 -6.62 -10.97
CA GLN A 179 0.69 -7.98 -11.40
C GLN A 179 2.19 -8.26 -11.25
N ARG A 180 3.04 -7.33 -11.70
CA ARG A 180 4.48 -7.44 -11.57
C ARG A 180 4.94 -7.49 -10.11
N THR A 181 4.37 -6.65 -9.26
CA THR A 181 4.70 -6.67 -7.82
C THR A 181 4.33 -8.01 -7.19
N ILE A 182 3.12 -8.50 -7.47
CA ILE A 182 2.65 -9.78 -6.94
C ILE A 182 3.54 -10.92 -7.46
N GLU A 183 3.90 -10.93 -8.74
CA GLU A 183 4.80 -11.94 -9.30
C GLU A 183 6.16 -11.97 -8.59
N ILE A 184 6.78 -10.81 -8.40
CA ILE A 184 8.09 -10.69 -7.72
C ILE A 184 7.97 -11.16 -6.27
N GLU A 185 6.98 -10.66 -5.54
CA GLU A 185 6.81 -10.96 -4.12
C GLU A 185 6.41 -12.44 -3.89
N THR A 186 5.62 -13.02 -4.79
CA THR A 186 5.27 -14.46 -4.75
C THR A 186 6.51 -15.35 -4.95
N LYS A 187 7.42 -14.98 -5.87
CA LYS A 187 8.66 -15.73 -6.09
C LYS A 187 9.58 -15.71 -4.88
N ILE A 188 9.58 -14.62 -4.11
CA ILE A 188 10.35 -14.51 -2.85
C ILE A 188 9.66 -15.32 -1.75
N GLY A 189 8.33 -15.35 -1.74
CA GLY A 189 7.50 -16.02 -0.74
C GLY A 189 6.95 -15.04 0.30
N TYR A 190 5.70 -15.31 0.72
CA TYR A 190 5.02 -14.52 1.75
C TYR A 190 5.28 -15.11 3.13
N ASP A 191 5.91 -14.33 3.98
CA ASP A 191 6.32 -14.71 5.33
C ASP A 191 5.70 -13.74 6.35
N LEU A 192 4.36 -13.63 6.26
CA LEU A 192 3.59 -12.67 7.04
C LEU A 192 3.10 -13.32 8.34
N PRO A 193 3.16 -12.60 9.47
CA PRO A 193 2.51 -13.06 10.68
C PRO A 193 1.01 -13.19 10.47
N ALA A 194 0.40 -14.15 11.15
CA ALA A 194 -1.03 -14.41 11.14
C ALA A 194 -1.87 -13.19 11.54
#